data_2297a82cf6141a83c86222bc09d698cc
#
_entry.id   2297a82cf6141a83c86222bc09d698cc
#
_cell.length_a   1.000
_cell.length_b   1.000
_cell.length_c   1.000
_cell.angle_alpha   90.00
_cell.angle_beta   90.00
_cell.angle_gamma   90.00
#
_symmetry.space_group_name_H-M   'P 1'
#
loop_
_entity.id
_entity.type
_entity.pdbx_description
1 polymer ?
#
loop_
_entity_poly.entity_id
_entity_poly.type
_entity_poly.pdbx_seq_one_letter_code
_entity_poly.pdbx_strand_id
1 'polypeptide(L)'
;MLAILLVNRFGRIRLQIFGFIGCATGLVIAALSTTVDGSTQVVLVFVGFMTFNLMTNLGPNSMTYLMAGEVFPTALRGTGAGLAASVAKVGAVLTAFGFPILLDAWGTAFIVLLLAGTSLLGAAITWIFRVDTSSMTLEDVDRMHDPVPQTMAPLEQEPAPVPRR
;
A
#
# COMPACT_ATOMS: atom_id res chain seq x y z
N MET A 1 -5.08 11.63 -8.49
CA MET A 1 -6.47 12.14 -8.39
C MET A 1 -7.49 11.02 -8.29
N LEU A 2 -7.55 10.05 -9.21
CA LEU A 2 -8.55 8.97 -9.19
C LEU A 2 -8.53 8.14 -7.90
N ALA A 3 -7.35 7.76 -7.41
CA ALA A 3 -7.18 7.00 -6.17
C ALA A 3 -7.78 7.71 -4.95
N ILE A 4 -7.59 9.03 -4.84
CA ILE A 4 -8.11 9.85 -3.73
C ILE A 4 -9.65 9.85 -3.71
N LEU A 5 -10.28 9.96 -4.88
CA LEU A 5 -11.75 9.93 -5.00
C LEU A 5 -12.32 8.54 -4.62
N LEU A 6 -11.63 7.48 -5.03
CA LEU A 6 -12.05 6.12 -4.72
C LEU A 6 -11.83 5.74 -3.24
N VAL A 7 -10.74 6.23 -2.62
CA VAL A 7 -10.46 6.02 -1.19
C VAL A 7 -11.61 6.51 -0.32
N ASN A 8 -12.12 7.71 -0.61
CA ASN A 8 -13.21 8.32 0.15
C ASN A 8 -14.54 7.53 0.03
N ARG A 9 -14.71 6.76 -1.06
CA ARG A 9 -15.95 6.03 -1.32
C ARG A 9 -15.89 4.55 -0.90
N PHE A 10 -14.75 3.89 -1.08
CA PHE A 10 -14.60 2.44 -0.87
C PHE A 10 -13.83 2.08 0.41
N GLY A 11 -13.13 3.04 1.01
CA GLY A 11 -12.21 2.78 2.13
C GLY A 11 -10.86 2.24 1.67
N ARG A 12 -9.83 2.47 2.50
CA ARG A 12 -8.41 2.21 2.16
C ARG A 12 -8.11 0.73 1.94
N ILE A 13 -8.54 -0.11 2.88
CA ILE A 13 -8.27 -1.56 2.86
C ILE A 13 -8.97 -2.24 1.70
N ARG A 14 -10.23 -1.89 1.44
CA ARG A 14 -10.99 -2.47 0.33
C ARG A 14 -10.38 -2.11 -1.02
N LEU A 15 -9.92 -0.87 -1.16
CA LEU A 15 -9.27 -0.40 -2.39
C LEU A 15 -7.92 -1.10 -2.61
N GLN A 16 -7.15 -1.35 -1.54
CA GLN A 16 -5.90 -2.10 -1.61
C GLN A 16 -6.12 -3.56 -2.03
N ILE A 17 -7.10 -4.24 -1.43
CA ILE A 17 -7.44 -5.62 -1.80
C ILE A 17 -7.92 -5.69 -3.25
N PHE A 18 -8.81 -4.76 -3.65
CA PHE A 18 -9.27 -4.67 -5.03
C PHE A 18 -8.12 -4.44 -6.01
N GLY A 19 -7.17 -3.58 -5.65
CA GLY A 19 -5.96 -3.34 -6.42
C GLY A 19 -5.11 -4.61 -6.59
N PHE A 20 -4.88 -5.38 -5.53
CA PHE A 20 -4.14 -6.65 -5.61
C PHE A 20 -4.84 -7.71 -6.47
N ILE A 21 -6.16 -7.85 -6.35
CA ILE A 21 -6.95 -8.76 -7.19
C ILE A 21 -6.87 -8.31 -8.66
N GLY A 22 -6.99 -7.01 -8.92
CA GLY A 22 -6.84 -6.46 -10.26
C GLY A 22 -5.44 -6.67 -10.84
N CYS A 23 -4.39 -6.56 -10.02
CA CYS A 23 -3.02 -6.89 -10.42
C CYS A 23 -2.89 -8.35 -10.83
N ALA A 24 -3.40 -9.27 -10.02
CA ALA A 24 -3.39 -10.70 -10.33
C ALA A 24 -4.14 -11.00 -11.63
N THR A 25 -5.31 -10.39 -11.84
CA THR A 25 -6.09 -10.52 -13.07
C THR A 25 -5.31 -10.03 -14.30
N GLY A 26 -4.69 -8.84 -14.20
CA GLY A 26 -3.86 -8.30 -15.29
C GLY A 26 -2.69 -9.21 -15.64
N LEU A 27 -2.02 -9.77 -14.63
CA LEU A 27 -0.91 -10.72 -14.83
C LEU A 27 -1.38 -12.05 -15.44
N VAL A 28 -2.53 -12.57 -15.04
CA VAL A 28 -3.11 -13.78 -15.67
C VAL A 28 -3.45 -13.53 -17.14
N ILE A 29 -4.03 -12.38 -17.48
CA ILE A 29 -4.29 -11.98 -18.88
C ILE A 29 -2.97 -11.92 -19.66
N ALA A 30 -1.93 -11.33 -19.07
CA ALA A 30 -0.60 -11.29 -19.69
C ALA A 30 0.01 -12.70 -19.84
N ALA A 31 -0.20 -13.61 -18.88
CA ALA A 31 0.28 -14.99 -18.99
C ALA A 31 -0.43 -15.76 -20.11
N LEU A 32 -1.72 -15.52 -20.34
CA LEU A 32 -2.46 -16.15 -21.45
C LEU A 32 -1.92 -15.76 -22.82
N SER A 33 -1.19 -14.65 -22.94
CA SER A 33 -0.54 -14.27 -24.20
C SER A 33 0.50 -15.29 -24.69
N THR A 34 1.04 -16.10 -23.78
CA THR A 34 2.04 -17.14 -24.14
C THR A 34 1.42 -18.36 -24.81
N THR A 35 0.10 -18.47 -24.81
CA THR A 35 -0.64 -19.59 -25.43
C THR A 35 -1.19 -19.27 -26.82
N VAL A 36 -1.03 -18.02 -27.26
CA VAL A 36 -1.53 -17.54 -28.56
C VAL A 36 -0.45 -16.78 -29.30
N ASP A 37 -0.55 -16.75 -30.63
CA ASP A 37 0.42 -16.09 -31.50
C ASP A 37 -0.21 -14.91 -32.26
N GLY A 38 0.66 -14.11 -32.88
CA GLY A 38 0.28 -13.01 -33.75
C GLY A 38 -0.27 -11.78 -33.03
N SER A 39 -1.20 -11.10 -33.66
CA SER A 39 -1.77 -9.83 -33.13
C SER A 39 -2.50 -10.02 -31.79
N THR A 40 -3.11 -11.17 -31.56
CA THR A 40 -3.82 -11.49 -30.33
C THR A 40 -2.87 -11.54 -29.12
N GLN A 41 -1.66 -12.10 -29.31
CA GLN A 41 -0.61 -12.11 -28.28
C GLN A 41 -0.27 -10.69 -27.84
N VAL A 42 0.00 -9.81 -28.80
CA VAL A 42 0.36 -8.39 -28.51
C VAL A 42 -0.75 -7.69 -27.75
N VAL A 43 -2.00 -7.88 -28.16
CA VAL A 43 -3.17 -7.28 -27.48
C VAL A 43 -3.28 -7.80 -26.04
N LEU A 44 -3.13 -9.10 -25.80
CA LEU A 44 -3.22 -9.68 -24.45
C LEU A 44 -2.10 -9.18 -23.54
N VAL A 45 -0.86 -9.10 -24.04
CA VAL A 45 0.26 -8.49 -23.28
C VAL A 45 -0.06 -7.06 -22.92
N PHE A 46 -0.50 -6.27 -23.90
CA PHE A 46 -0.79 -4.86 -23.69
C PHE A 46 -1.92 -4.64 -22.67
N VAL A 47 -3.06 -5.32 -22.86
CA VAL A 47 -4.21 -5.23 -21.96
C VAL A 47 -3.85 -5.70 -20.55
N GLY A 48 -3.16 -6.85 -20.44
CA GLY A 48 -2.73 -7.40 -19.16
C GLY A 48 -1.79 -6.45 -18.42
N PHE A 49 -0.78 -5.94 -19.12
CA PHE A 49 0.18 -5.00 -18.55
C PHE A 49 -0.46 -3.66 -18.15
N MET A 50 -1.34 -3.11 -18.98
CA MET A 50 -2.07 -1.87 -18.64
C MET A 50 -2.97 -2.06 -17.44
N THR A 51 -3.68 -3.18 -17.36
CA THR A 51 -4.53 -3.53 -16.21
C THR A 51 -3.69 -3.66 -14.95
N PHE A 52 -2.57 -4.41 -15.00
CA PHE A 52 -1.64 -4.55 -13.88
C PHE A 52 -1.12 -3.18 -13.41
N ASN A 53 -0.64 -2.34 -14.34
CA ASN A 53 -0.08 -1.04 -14.02
C ASN A 53 -1.11 -0.10 -13.40
N LEU A 54 -2.32 -0.06 -13.96
CA LEU A 54 -3.42 0.73 -13.43
C LEU A 54 -3.79 0.28 -12.00
N MET A 55 -3.97 -1.02 -11.79
CA MET A 55 -4.38 -1.57 -10.50
C MET A 55 -3.30 -1.44 -9.44
N THR A 56 -2.02 -1.61 -9.79
CA THR A 56 -0.88 -1.37 -8.90
C THR A 56 -0.87 0.07 -8.38
N ASN A 57 -1.08 1.04 -9.26
CA ASN A 57 -1.07 2.46 -8.88
C ASN A 57 -2.35 2.88 -8.16
N LEU A 58 -3.48 2.28 -8.47
CA LEU A 58 -4.77 2.58 -7.83
C LEU A 58 -4.84 2.06 -6.39
N GLY A 59 -4.36 0.86 -6.15
CA GLY A 59 -4.44 0.15 -4.88
C GLY A 59 -3.10 0.09 -4.14
N PRO A 60 -2.27 -0.96 -4.33
CA PRO A 60 -1.12 -1.23 -3.48
C PRO A 60 -0.15 -0.06 -3.35
N ASN A 61 0.22 0.58 -4.45
CA ASN A 61 1.20 1.66 -4.45
C ASN A 61 0.69 2.90 -3.69
N SER A 62 -0.54 3.33 -3.97
CA SER A 62 -1.11 4.52 -3.33
C SER A 62 -1.41 4.28 -1.85
N MET A 63 -1.92 3.08 -1.50
CA MET A 63 -2.37 2.78 -0.14
C MET A 63 -1.20 2.49 0.80
N THR A 64 -0.12 1.87 0.34
CA THR A 64 1.05 1.57 1.16
C THR A 64 1.68 2.85 1.73
N TYR A 65 1.84 3.88 0.92
CA TYR A 65 2.37 5.17 1.38
C TYR A 65 1.41 5.90 2.33
N LEU A 66 0.11 5.84 2.06
CA LEU A 66 -0.89 6.49 2.89
C LEU A 66 -0.96 5.82 4.28
N MET A 67 -1.03 4.49 4.32
CA MET A 67 -1.11 3.72 5.56
C MET A 67 0.17 3.84 6.40
N ALA A 68 1.35 3.85 5.78
CA ALA A 68 2.61 4.04 6.51
C ALA A 68 2.66 5.38 7.26
N GLY A 69 2.03 6.43 6.73
CA GLY A 69 1.92 7.73 7.40
C GLY A 69 0.95 7.76 8.58
N GLU A 70 0.05 6.80 8.71
CA GLU A 70 -1.05 6.80 9.68
C GLU A 70 -0.90 5.76 10.79
N VAL A 71 -0.27 4.63 10.49
CA VAL A 71 -0.08 3.52 11.45
C VAL A 71 0.95 3.87 12.53
N PHE A 72 1.94 4.71 12.22
CA PHE A 72 3.00 5.06 13.16
C PHE A 72 2.66 6.30 13.97
N PRO A 73 2.91 6.31 15.31
CA PRO A 73 2.81 7.49 16.15
C PRO A 73 3.63 8.66 15.59
N THR A 74 3.21 9.89 15.88
CA THR A 74 3.81 11.12 15.32
C THR A 74 5.31 11.19 15.57
N ALA A 75 5.77 10.79 16.77
CA ALA A 75 7.18 10.80 17.16
C ALA A 75 8.05 9.77 16.38
N LEU A 76 7.49 8.64 15.97
CA LEU A 76 8.21 7.53 15.31
C LEU A 76 7.86 7.40 13.82
N ARG A 77 6.96 8.23 13.30
CA ARG A 77 6.43 8.12 11.93
C ARG A 77 7.54 8.13 10.87
N GLY A 78 8.50 9.05 10.99
CA GLY A 78 9.61 9.14 10.05
C GLY A 78 10.49 7.89 10.06
N THR A 79 10.82 7.39 11.23
CA THR A 79 11.65 6.19 11.41
C THR A 79 10.92 4.93 10.94
N GLY A 80 9.64 4.77 11.32
CA GLY A 80 8.84 3.61 10.95
C GLY A 80 8.57 3.53 9.45
N ALA A 81 8.17 4.64 8.83
CA ALA A 81 7.97 4.73 7.39
C ALA A 81 9.29 4.53 6.63
N GLY A 82 10.41 5.08 7.13
CA GLY A 82 11.74 4.90 6.56
C GLY A 82 12.20 3.44 6.61
N LEU A 83 11.98 2.75 7.73
CA LEU A 83 12.30 1.32 7.85
C LEU A 83 11.47 0.47 6.87
N ALA A 84 10.16 0.71 6.80
CA ALA A 84 9.29 0.00 5.86
C ALA A 84 9.73 0.24 4.40
N ALA A 85 10.06 1.48 4.04
CA ALA A 85 10.57 1.82 2.72
C ALA A 85 11.93 1.15 2.41
N SER A 86 12.81 1.03 3.41
CA SER A 86 14.11 0.37 3.27
C SER A 86 13.95 -1.12 2.98
N VAL A 87 13.08 -1.82 3.70
CA VAL A 87 12.76 -3.23 3.44
C VAL A 87 12.19 -3.42 2.03
N ALA A 88 11.29 -2.54 1.61
CA ALA A 88 10.74 -2.57 0.25
C ALA A 88 11.83 -2.36 -0.83
N LYS A 89 12.79 -1.47 -0.58
CA LYS A 89 13.93 -1.25 -1.49
C LYS A 89 14.86 -2.45 -1.60
N VAL A 90 15.13 -3.14 -0.48
CA VAL A 90 15.89 -4.40 -0.49
C VAL A 90 15.17 -5.44 -1.35
N GLY A 91 13.85 -5.60 -1.17
CA GLY A 91 13.04 -6.48 -2.01
C GLY A 91 13.10 -6.12 -3.50
N ALA A 92 13.04 -4.83 -3.83
CA ALA A 92 13.15 -4.36 -5.21
C ALA A 92 14.51 -4.67 -5.84
N VAL A 93 15.61 -4.50 -5.08
CA VAL A 93 16.97 -4.84 -5.54
C VAL A 93 17.10 -6.35 -5.79
N LEU A 94 16.66 -7.18 -4.84
CA LEU A 94 16.70 -8.65 -4.98
C LEU A 94 15.89 -9.10 -6.20
N THR A 95 14.73 -8.51 -6.43
CA THR A 95 13.90 -8.79 -7.60
C THR A 95 14.58 -8.39 -8.90
N ALA A 96 15.20 -7.20 -8.94
CA ALA A 96 15.87 -6.70 -10.14
C ALA A 96 17.02 -7.61 -10.60
N PHE A 97 17.78 -8.18 -9.66
CA PHE A 97 18.85 -9.13 -9.97
C PHE A 97 18.35 -10.57 -10.17
N GLY A 98 17.39 -11.01 -9.37
CA GLY A 98 16.87 -12.37 -9.44
C GLY A 98 15.95 -12.61 -10.64
N PHE A 99 15.23 -11.60 -11.09
CA PHE A 99 14.22 -11.72 -12.15
C PHE A 99 14.79 -12.24 -13.49
N PRO A 100 15.91 -11.72 -14.03
CA PRO A 100 16.49 -12.24 -15.26
C PRO A 100 16.89 -13.71 -15.15
N ILE A 101 17.47 -14.13 -14.01
CA ILE A 101 17.90 -15.50 -13.77
C ILE A 101 16.70 -16.45 -13.73
N LEU A 102 15.65 -16.07 -13.04
CA LEU A 102 14.43 -16.84 -12.95
C LEU A 102 13.69 -16.92 -14.29
N LEU A 103 13.71 -15.83 -15.06
CA LEU A 103 13.09 -15.76 -16.37
C LEU A 103 13.76 -16.72 -17.36
N ASP A 104 15.08 -16.80 -17.34
CA ASP A 104 15.87 -17.70 -18.18
C ASP A 104 15.65 -19.17 -17.79
N ALA A 105 15.56 -19.45 -16.48
CA ALA A 105 15.39 -20.83 -15.98
C ALA A 105 13.96 -21.38 -16.16
N TRP A 106 12.92 -20.56 -15.95
CA TRP A 106 11.52 -21.03 -15.83
C TRP A 106 10.58 -20.45 -16.89
N GLY A 107 11.05 -19.52 -17.69
CA GLY A 107 10.29 -18.91 -18.77
C GLY A 107 9.28 -17.86 -18.29
N THR A 108 8.79 -17.08 -19.25
CA THR A 108 7.95 -15.89 -19.00
C THR A 108 6.61 -16.26 -18.37
N ALA A 109 5.94 -17.30 -18.84
CA ALA A 109 4.62 -17.69 -18.35
C ALA A 109 4.63 -18.03 -16.85
N PHE A 110 5.62 -18.83 -16.42
CA PHE A 110 5.74 -19.22 -15.03
C PHE A 110 6.00 -18.01 -14.11
N ILE A 111 6.90 -17.12 -14.52
CA ILE A 111 7.22 -15.91 -13.73
C ILE A 111 6.02 -14.98 -13.59
N VAL A 112 5.27 -14.77 -14.68
CA VAL A 112 4.08 -13.90 -14.62
C VAL A 112 2.99 -14.52 -13.72
N LEU A 113 2.81 -15.84 -13.75
CA LEU A 113 1.90 -16.54 -12.84
C LEU A 113 2.40 -16.51 -11.39
N LEU A 114 3.69 -16.62 -11.16
CA LEU A 114 4.29 -16.45 -9.82
C LEU A 114 3.99 -15.06 -9.26
N LEU A 115 4.15 -14.01 -10.08
CA LEU A 115 3.79 -12.65 -9.70
C LEU A 115 2.29 -12.47 -9.44
N ALA A 116 1.43 -13.15 -10.20
CA ALA A 116 -0.01 -13.18 -9.92
C ALA A 116 -0.30 -13.83 -8.57
N GLY A 117 0.37 -14.95 -8.26
CA GLY A 117 0.29 -15.61 -6.95
C GLY A 117 0.74 -14.72 -5.79
N THR A 118 1.87 -14.01 -5.95
CA THR A 118 2.33 -13.05 -4.92
C THR A 118 1.37 -11.88 -4.73
N SER A 119 0.71 -11.42 -5.79
CA SER A 119 -0.34 -10.40 -5.69
C SER A 119 -1.55 -10.90 -4.90
N LEU A 120 -2.00 -12.14 -5.12
CA LEU A 120 -3.07 -12.75 -4.33
C LEU A 120 -2.65 -12.95 -2.87
N LEU A 121 -1.40 -13.33 -2.62
CA LEU A 121 -0.85 -13.41 -1.27
C LEU A 121 -0.89 -12.05 -0.58
N GLY A 122 -0.53 -10.98 -1.28
CA GLY A 122 -0.65 -9.60 -0.80
C GLY A 122 -2.10 -9.23 -0.44
N ALA A 123 -3.06 -9.63 -1.26
CA ALA A 123 -4.49 -9.44 -0.96
C ALA A 123 -4.91 -10.21 0.30
N ALA A 124 -4.47 -11.47 0.45
CA ALA A 124 -4.79 -12.31 1.60
C ALA A 124 -4.17 -11.74 2.90
N ILE A 125 -2.91 -11.33 2.87
CA ILE A 125 -2.25 -10.69 4.01
C ILE A 125 -2.98 -9.41 4.41
N THR A 126 -3.33 -8.56 3.44
CA THR A 126 -4.09 -7.33 3.70
C THR A 126 -5.47 -7.62 4.30
N TRP A 127 -6.10 -8.71 3.88
CA TRP A 127 -7.39 -9.15 4.45
C TRP A 127 -7.25 -9.63 5.89
N ILE A 128 -6.22 -10.41 6.20
CA ILE A 128 -6.00 -11.00 7.54
C ILE A 128 -5.58 -9.91 8.54
N PHE A 129 -4.62 -9.06 8.15
CA PHE A 129 -4.04 -8.01 9.00
C PHE A 129 -4.71 -6.65 8.82
N ARG A 130 -5.97 -6.63 8.40
CA ARG A 130 -6.67 -5.37 8.17
C ARG A 130 -6.78 -4.53 9.45
N VAL A 131 -5.99 -3.49 9.54
CA VAL A 131 -6.12 -2.44 10.55
C VAL A 131 -6.91 -1.30 9.93
N ASP A 132 -8.16 -1.13 10.37
CA ASP A 132 -9.02 -0.08 9.84
C ASP A 132 -8.70 1.25 10.53
N THR A 133 -7.79 2.01 9.93
CA THR A 133 -7.39 3.34 10.42
C THR A 133 -8.29 4.47 9.92
N SER A 134 -9.34 4.15 9.18
CA SER A 134 -10.20 5.17 8.55
C SER A 134 -11.03 6.00 9.52
N SER A 135 -11.21 5.51 10.75
CA SER A 135 -11.93 6.20 11.83
C SER A 135 -11.02 6.73 12.94
N MET A 136 -9.71 6.43 12.90
CA MET A 136 -8.76 6.91 13.88
C MET A 136 -8.18 8.26 13.47
N THR A 137 -8.26 9.26 14.36
CA THR A 137 -7.49 10.48 14.21
C THR A 137 -6.05 10.25 14.67
N LEU A 138 -5.12 11.09 14.21
CA LEU A 138 -3.71 11.01 14.63
C LEU A 138 -3.56 11.11 16.16
N GLU A 139 -4.46 11.85 16.80
CA GLU A 139 -4.54 12.01 18.25
C GLU A 139 -4.97 10.72 18.97
N ASP A 140 -5.82 9.90 18.34
CA ASP A 140 -6.23 8.60 18.89
C ASP A 140 -5.07 7.60 18.86
N VAL A 141 -4.24 7.63 17.83
CA VAL A 141 -3.04 6.79 17.71
C VAL A 141 -1.99 7.21 18.76
N ASP A 142 -1.78 8.49 18.94
CA ASP A 142 -0.86 9.02 19.96
C ASP A 142 -1.36 8.66 21.39
N ARG A 143 -2.65 8.75 21.65
CA ARG A 143 -3.25 8.36 22.95
C ARG A 143 -3.11 6.86 23.26
N MET A 144 -3.12 5.99 22.27
CA MET A 144 -2.90 4.56 22.50
C MET A 144 -1.47 4.22 22.92
N HIS A 145 -0.50 5.04 22.50
CA HIS A 145 0.92 4.81 22.78
C HIS A 145 1.45 5.60 23.96
N ASP A 146 0.74 6.65 24.39
CA ASP A 146 1.12 7.48 25.52
C ASP A 146 -0.09 7.63 26.47
N PRO A 147 -0.32 6.65 27.37
CA PRO A 147 -1.43 6.69 28.31
C PRO A 147 -1.17 7.67 29.49
N VAL A 148 -0.40 8.74 29.28
CA VAL A 148 -0.24 9.78 30.30
C VAL A 148 -1.57 10.52 30.43
N PRO A 149 -2.25 10.45 31.59
CA PRO A 149 -3.47 11.19 31.79
C PRO A 149 -3.21 12.70 31.64
N GLN A 150 -3.95 13.36 30.77
CA GLN A 150 -3.91 14.82 30.61
C GLN A 150 -4.39 15.59 31.84
N THR A 151 -4.34 15.00 33.02
CA THR A 151 -4.69 15.62 34.30
C THR A 151 -3.62 16.61 34.79
N MET A 152 -2.52 16.78 34.04
CA MET A 152 -1.48 17.79 34.32
C MET A 152 -1.29 18.75 33.13
N ALA A 153 -2.36 19.20 32.49
CA ALA A 153 -2.28 20.46 31.80
C ALA A 153 -2.02 21.52 32.88
N PRO A 154 -0.97 22.33 32.79
CA PRO A 154 -0.78 23.46 33.72
C PRO A 154 -2.04 24.29 33.62
N LEU A 155 -2.70 24.52 34.76
CA LEU A 155 -3.80 25.47 34.85
C LEU A 155 -3.34 26.74 34.17
N GLU A 156 -3.98 27.05 33.06
CA GLU A 156 -3.79 28.30 32.33
C GLU A 156 -3.81 29.43 33.36
N GLN A 157 -2.66 30.05 33.56
CA GLN A 157 -2.52 31.12 34.52
C GLN A 157 -3.50 32.21 34.10
N GLU A 158 -4.56 32.32 34.86
CA GLU A 158 -5.54 33.39 34.74
C GLU A 158 -4.79 34.73 34.68
N PRO A 159 -4.94 35.53 33.62
CA PRO A 159 -4.22 36.78 33.51
C PRO A 159 -4.56 37.68 34.69
N ALA A 160 -3.52 38.09 35.39
CA ALA A 160 -3.65 38.97 36.54
C ALA A 160 -4.54 40.20 36.24
N PRO A 161 -5.45 40.60 37.14
CA PRO A 161 -6.37 41.72 36.90
C PRO A 161 -5.59 43.00 36.67
N VAL A 162 -5.81 43.64 35.52
CA VAL A 162 -5.22 44.93 35.16
C VAL A 162 -5.70 45.99 36.16
N PRO A 163 -4.81 46.74 36.88
CA PRO A 163 -5.22 47.78 37.78
C PRO A 163 -5.86 48.92 37.00
N ARG A 164 -7.12 49.25 37.32
CA ARG A 164 -7.82 50.43 36.80
C ARG A 164 -7.19 51.67 37.43
N ARG A 165 -6.68 52.54 36.61
CA ARG A 165 -6.43 53.95 36.94
C ARG A 165 -7.62 54.81 36.53
#